data_9cef4f3b5d9e2332e377a6a0f04998a4
#
_entry.id   9cef4f3b5d9e2332e377a6a0f04998a4
#
_cell.length_a   1.000
_cell.length_b   1.000
_cell.length_c   1.000
_cell.angle_alpha   90.00
_cell.angle_beta   90.00
_cell.angle_gamma   90.00
#
_symmetry.space_group_name_H-M   'P 1'
#
loop_
_entity.id
_entity.type
_entity.pdbx_description
1 polymer ?
#
loop_
_entity_poly.entity_id
_entity_poly.type
_entity_poly.pdbx_seq_one_letter_code
_entity_poly.pdbx_strand_id
1 'polypeptide(L)'
;MDFRILSYNIHRAIGVDRRFRPERIAAILDHYDADIVLLQEVDVGVPRSRELNLAQELAELCNYPYYAVGLNVQLRKGMYGNATLSRYPIAGQRNIDLTHDRRKARGCLFTELELPDGNTSRLLPVFNLHLGLSFKERPQQVGRLVRTPEFTRIEPGQPCVVAGDFNDWWTRLAPLFTEALGFVCATNHLVGYQNAILTYPSFSPTTGLDKVFCRGPITVLGGKRCRLRVSKVASDHLPVIVDLQL
;
A
#
# COMPACT_ATOMS: atom_id res chain seq x y z
N MET A 1 12.49 -8.54 15.48
CA MET A 1 11.05 -8.83 15.44
C MET A 1 10.62 -9.09 14.01
N ASP A 2 9.89 -10.17 13.73
CA ASP A 2 9.37 -10.43 12.40
C ASP A 2 7.96 -9.88 12.27
N PHE A 3 7.62 -9.31 11.10
CA PHE A 3 6.29 -8.80 10.79
C PHE A 3 6.00 -8.90 9.30
N ARG A 4 4.73 -8.99 8.96
CA ARG A 4 4.25 -9.13 7.58
C ARG A 4 3.49 -7.91 7.10
N ILE A 5 3.83 -7.44 5.91
CA ILE A 5 3.08 -6.40 5.20
C ILE A 5 2.36 -7.00 4.00
N LEU A 6 1.09 -6.64 3.81
CA LEU A 6 0.31 -6.92 2.62
C LEU A 6 -0.08 -5.58 1.96
N SER A 7 0.28 -5.37 0.69
CA SER A 7 -0.19 -4.21 -0.09
C SER A 7 -1.15 -4.68 -1.19
N TYR A 8 -2.28 -4.00 -1.33
CA TYR A 8 -3.35 -4.41 -2.22
C TYR A 8 -4.22 -3.25 -2.73
N ASN A 9 -4.19 -3.00 -4.02
CA ASN A 9 -5.23 -2.21 -4.68
C ASN A 9 -6.49 -3.07 -4.79
N ILE A 10 -7.51 -2.77 -3.97
CA ILE A 10 -8.74 -3.59 -3.85
C ILE A 10 -9.83 -3.23 -4.87
N HIS A 11 -9.56 -2.26 -5.76
CA HIS A 11 -10.53 -1.81 -6.76
C HIS A 11 -11.93 -1.61 -6.16
N ARG A 12 -12.02 -0.95 -4.98
CA ARG A 12 -13.27 -0.65 -4.23
C ARG A 12 -14.07 -1.89 -3.82
N ALA A 13 -13.41 -3.05 -3.69
CA ALA A 13 -14.00 -4.37 -3.51
C ALA A 13 -15.03 -4.75 -4.62
N ILE A 14 -14.90 -4.12 -5.79
CA ILE A 14 -15.64 -4.47 -7.00
C ILE A 14 -14.73 -5.34 -7.85
N GLY A 15 -15.05 -6.62 -7.93
CA GLY A 15 -14.26 -7.57 -8.68
C GLY A 15 -14.27 -7.35 -10.20
N VAL A 16 -13.42 -8.07 -10.92
CA VAL A 16 -13.41 -8.05 -12.40
C VAL A 16 -14.73 -8.56 -12.99
N ASP A 17 -15.54 -9.29 -12.20
CA ASP A 17 -16.91 -9.69 -12.50
C ASP A 17 -17.95 -8.57 -12.24
N ARG A 18 -17.50 -7.35 -11.92
CA ARG A 18 -18.31 -6.16 -11.61
C ARG A 18 -19.24 -6.32 -10.40
N ARG A 19 -18.94 -7.25 -9.48
CA ARG A 19 -19.72 -7.46 -8.26
C ARG A 19 -18.99 -6.87 -7.06
N PHE A 20 -19.70 -6.06 -6.27
CA PHE A 20 -19.20 -5.60 -4.97
C PHE A 20 -19.25 -6.76 -3.97
N ARG A 21 -18.09 -7.20 -3.51
CA ARG A 21 -17.91 -8.35 -2.61
C ARG A 21 -16.72 -8.14 -1.67
N PRO A 22 -16.86 -7.32 -0.62
CA PRO A 22 -15.79 -7.08 0.35
C PRO A 22 -15.34 -8.37 1.05
N GLU A 23 -16.21 -9.38 1.17
CA GLU A 23 -15.91 -10.67 1.76
C GLU A 23 -14.80 -11.42 1.02
N ARG A 24 -14.61 -11.16 -0.28
CA ARG A 24 -13.49 -11.72 -1.06
C ARG A 24 -12.16 -11.09 -0.65
N ILE A 25 -12.18 -9.80 -0.37
CA ILE A 25 -10.99 -9.09 0.13
C ILE A 25 -10.67 -9.60 1.53
N ALA A 26 -11.65 -9.65 2.44
CA ALA A 26 -11.49 -10.18 3.78
C ALA A 26 -10.90 -11.61 3.78
N ALA A 27 -11.42 -12.50 2.97
CA ALA A 27 -10.89 -13.88 2.85
C ALA A 27 -9.41 -13.94 2.40
N ILE A 28 -8.95 -12.95 1.61
CA ILE A 28 -7.54 -12.84 1.23
C ILE A 28 -6.72 -12.31 2.40
N LEU A 29 -7.19 -11.29 3.11
CA LEU A 29 -6.51 -10.71 4.26
C LEU A 29 -6.35 -11.75 5.38
N ASP A 30 -7.41 -12.47 5.72
CA ASP A 30 -7.40 -13.54 6.73
C ASP A 30 -6.42 -14.65 6.38
N HIS A 31 -6.39 -15.07 5.09
CA HIS A 31 -5.48 -16.14 4.65
C HIS A 31 -4.00 -15.79 4.84
N TYR A 32 -3.63 -14.56 4.58
CA TYR A 32 -2.22 -14.14 4.70
C TYR A 32 -1.86 -13.65 6.08
N ASP A 33 -2.85 -13.29 6.88
CA ASP A 33 -2.71 -12.94 8.29
C ASP A 33 -1.59 -11.90 8.52
N ALA A 34 -1.63 -10.82 7.72
CA ALA A 34 -0.59 -9.80 7.76
C ALA A 34 -0.75 -8.88 8.98
N ASP A 35 0.37 -8.42 9.55
CA ASP A 35 0.36 -7.49 10.69
C ASP A 35 -0.04 -6.08 10.26
N ILE A 36 0.33 -5.70 9.03
CA ILE A 36 0.05 -4.39 8.43
C ILE A 36 -0.51 -4.60 7.03
N VAL A 37 -1.67 -3.99 6.75
CA VAL A 37 -2.34 -4.06 5.44
C VAL A 37 -2.45 -2.66 4.87
N LEU A 38 -1.95 -2.49 3.64
CA LEU A 38 -1.92 -1.24 2.91
C LEU A 38 -2.86 -1.35 1.71
N LEU A 39 -4.02 -0.73 1.81
CA LEU A 39 -5.07 -0.81 0.79
C LEU A 39 -5.11 0.47 -0.05
N GLN A 40 -5.36 0.31 -1.35
CA GLN A 40 -5.62 1.40 -2.27
C GLN A 40 -7.00 1.24 -2.89
N GLU A 41 -7.57 2.32 -3.39
CA GLU A 41 -8.94 2.41 -3.92
C GLU A 41 -10.02 2.01 -2.90
N VAL A 42 -9.94 2.53 -1.69
CA VAL A 42 -10.89 2.27 -0.59
C VAL A 42 -11.98 3.33 -0.60
N ASP A 43 -13.23 2.94 -0.80
CA ASP A 43 -14.41 3.82 -0.78
C ASP A 43 -14.89 4.12 0.65
N VAL A 44 -15.39 5.35 0.86
CA VAL A 44 -16.10 5.79 2.06
C VAL A 44 -17.36 6.57 1.67
N GLY A 45 -18.53 6.10 2.05
CA GLY A 45 -19.82 6.73 1.80
C GLY A 45 -20.21 6.76 0.31
N VAL A 46 -19.66 5.88 -0.52
CA VAL A 46 -19.93 5.86 -1.97
C VAL A 46 -21.05 4.87 -2.29
N PRO A 47 -22.08 5.23 -3.11
CA PRO A 47 -23.20 4.35 -3.39
C PRO A 47 -22.84 2.99 -4.00
N ARG A 48 -21.82 2.92 -4.87
CA ARG A 48 -21.36 1.66 -5.49
C ARG A 48 -20.83 0.65 -4.48
N SER A 49 -20.38 1.10 -3.32
CA SER A 49 -19.90 0.30 -2.19
C SER A 49 -20.90 0.32 -1.01
N ARG A 50 -22.20 0.48 -1.31
CA ARG A 50 -23.30 0.51 -0.33
C ARG A 50 -23.16 1.58 0.75
N GLU A 51 -22.46 2.67 0.45
CA GLU A 51 -22.21 3.79 1.37
C GLU A 51 -21.42 3.41 2.63
N LEU A 52 -20.74 2.25 2.61
CA LEU A 52 -19.92 1.78 3.73
C LEU A 52 -18.65 2.63 3.88
N ASN A 53 -18.08 2.63 5.07
CA ASN A 53 -16.66 2.89 5.29
C ASN A 53 -15.92 1.56 5.08
N LEU A 54 -15.41 1.35 3.88
CA LEU A 54 -14.85 0.06 3.49
C LEU A 54 -13.58 -0.32 4.28
N ALA A 55 -12.83 0.68 4.78
CA ALA A 55 -11.68 0.42 5.65
C ALA A 55 -12.14 -0.13 7.01
N GLN A 56 -13.16 0.48 7.60
CA GLN A 56 -13.73 0.03 8.86
C GLN A 56 -14.33 -1.38 8.72
N GLU A 57 -15.13 -1.60 7.69
CA GLU A 57 -15.74 -2.91 7.39
C GLU A 57 -14.68 -4.02 7.29
N LEU A 58 -13.59 -3.78 6.55
CA LEU A 58 -12.52 -4.77 6.43
C LEU A 58 -11.71 -4.93 7.72
N ALA A 59 -11.52 -3.86 8.50
CA ALA A 59 -10.87 -3.94 9.80
C ALA A 59 -11.68 -4.78 10.79
N GLU A 60 -12.99 -4.59 10.83
CA GLU A 60 -13.90 -5.37 11.68
C GLU A 60 -13.97 -6.85 11.24
N LEU A 61 -14.14 -7.11 9.93
CA LEU A 61 -14.21 -8.47 9.39
C LEU A 61 -12.93 -9.29 9.64
N CYS A 62 -11.75 -8.65 9.60
CA CYS A 62 -10.45 -9.32 9.75
C CYS A 62 -9.79 -9.07 11.11
N ASN A 63 -10.52 -8.52 12.09
CA ASN A 63 -10.05 -8.27 13.46
C ASN A 63 -8.78 -7.42 13.55
N TYR A 64 -8.68 -6.35 12.73
CA TYR A 64 -7.64 -5.34 12.88
C TYR A 64 -8.09 -4.28 13.90
N PRO A 65 -7.38 -4.15 15.05
CA PRO A 65 -7.79 -3.20 16.10
C PRO A 65 -7.58 -1.73 15.72
N TYR A 66 -6.70 -1.46 14.75
CA TYR A 66 -6.38 -0.10 14.32
C TYR A 66 -6.51 0.04 12.81
N TYR A 67 -7.08 1.17 12.37
CA TYR A 67 -7.10 1.53 10.96
C TYR A 67 -7.01 3.05 10.78
N ALA A 68 -6.50 3.47 9.63
CA ALA A 68 -6.43 4.85 9.20
C ALA A 68 -6.90 4.98 7.76
N VAL A 69 -7.47 6.13 7.38
CA VAL A 69 -7.97 6.39 6.03
C VAL A 69 -7.46 7.74 5.53
N GLY A 70 -6.94 7.75 4.30
CA GLY A 70 -6.53 8.94 3.57
C GLY A 70 -7.36 9.10 2.29
N LEU A 71 -8.36 9.98 2.31
CA LEU A 71 -9.29 10.20 1.20
C LEU A 71 -8.78 11.34 0.31
N ASN A 72 -8.61 11.06 -0.98
CA ASN A 72 -8.03 11.99 -1.94
C ASN A 72 -9.00 12.34 -3.06
N VAL A 73 -9.89 11.43 -3.45
CA VAL A 73 -10.77 11.63 -4.59
C VAL A 73 -12.19 11.88 -4.11
N GLN A 74 -12.65 13.13 -4.28
CA GLN A 74 -14.03 13.50 -4.04
C GLN A 74 -14.91 13.01 -5.20
N LEU A 75 -16.02 12.37 -4.87
CA LEU A 75 -17.07 11.97 -5.81
C LEU A 75 -18.33 12.83 -5.58
N ARG A 76 -19.35 12.66 -6.42
CA ARG A 76 -20.65 13.32 -6.20
C ARG A 76 -21.26 12.96 -4.84
N LYS A 77 -21.06 11.72 -4.39
CA LYS A 77 -21.41 11.24 -3.04
C LYS A 77 -20.29 10.34 -2.55
N GLY A 78 -19.76 10.66 -1.37
CA GLY A 78 -18.62 9.96 -0.77
C GLY A 78 -17.27 10.31 -1.39
N MET A 79 -16.26 9.61 -0.93
CA MET A 79 -14.86 9.79 -1.34
C MET A 79 -14.17 8.44 -1.45
N TYR A 80 -12.99 8.40 -2.07
CA TYR A 80 -12.12 7.25 -1.95
C TYR A 80 -10.62 7.63 -1.91
N GLY A 81 -9.81 6.68 -1.44
CA GLY A 81 -8.38 6.89 -1.28
C GLY A 81 -7.67 5.63 -0.82
N ASN A 82 -6.75 5.79 0.13
CA ASN A 82 -5.95 4.71 0.70
C ASN A 82 -6.38 4.41 2.15
N ALA A 83 -6.14 3.19 2.62
CA ALA A 83 -6.32 2.82 4.02
C ALA A 83 -5.15 1.96 4.50
N THR A 84 -4.80 2.12 5.78
CA THR A 84 -3.88 1.23 6.50
C THR A 84 -4.68 0.53 7.58
N LEU A 85 -4.63 -0.82 7.61
CA LEU A 85 -5.11 -1.61 8.73
C LEU A 85 -3.90 -2.16 9.48
N SER A 86 -3.93 -2.20 10.80
CA SER A 86 -2.77 -2.58 11.60
C SER A 86 -3.15 -3.34 12.86
N ARG A 87 -2.33 -4.32 13.22
CA ARG A 87 -2.35 -4.94 14.55
C ARG A 87 -1.64 -4.10 15.60
N TYR A 88 -0.80 -3.16 15.14
CA TYR A 88 -0.04 -2.26 15.99
C TYR A 88 -0.75 -0.92 16.12
N PRO A 89 -0.63 -0.23 17.27
CA PRO A 89 -1.17 1.11 17.45
C PRO A 89 -0.67 2.08 16.40
N ILE A 90 -1.54 3.01 15.98
CA ILE A 90 -1.21 4.11 15.07
C ILE A 90 -0.99 5.37 15.90
N ALA A 91 0.28 5.72 16.16
CA ALA A 91 0.66 6.90 16.93
C ALA A 91 0.39 8.22 16.19
N GLY A 92 0.46 8.18 14.87
CA GLY A 92 0.24 9.36 14.03
C GLY A 92 -0.22 8.99 12.62
N GLN A 93 -0.99 9.90 12.02
CA GLN A 93 -1.40 9.74 10.62
C GLN A 93 -1.53 11.09 9.91
N ARG A 94 -1.29 11.09 8.61
CA ARG A 94 -1.54 12.22 7.73
C ARG A 94 -1.84 11.77 6.31
N ASN A 95 -2.85 12.39 5.72
CA ASN A 95 -3.12 12.22 4.30
C ASN A 95 -2.34 13.28 3.49
N ILE A 96 -1.34 12.85 2.74
CA ILE A 96 -0.46 13.70 1.94
C ILE A 96 -1.05 13.79 0.53
N ASP A 97 -1.36 15.01 0.08
CA ASP A 97 -1.82 15.27 -1.28
C ASP A 97 -0.64 15.20 -2.27
N LEU A 98 -0.72 14.23 -3.18
CA LEU A 98 0.23 14.05 -4.29
C LEU A 98 -0.34 14.48 -5.63
N THR A 99 -1.49 15.16 -5.65
CA THR A 99 -2.14 15.60 -6.89
C THR A 99 -1.22 16.51 -7.70
N HIS A 100 -1.02 16.19 -8.95
CA HIS A 100 -0.19 16.95 -9.88
C HIS A 100 -1.09 17.73 -10.84
N ASP A 101 -0.99 19.04 -10.81
CA ASP A 101 -1.77 19.99 -11.62
C ASP A 101 -3.29 19.72 -11.52
N ARG A 102 -3.97 19.71 -12.67
CA ARG A 102 -5.42 19.44 -12.79
C ARG A 102 -5.73 17.96 -13.05
N ARG A 103 -4.81 17.04 -12.74
CA ARG A 103 -5.01 15.61 -12.94
C ARG A 103 -5.87 15.00 -11.85
N LYS A 104 -6.22 13.73 -12.02
CA LYS A 104 -6.95 12.96 -11.01
C LYS A 104 -6.22 13.02 -9.68
N ALA A 105 -6.94 13.35 -8.62
CA ALA A 105 -6.39 13.43 -7.28
C ALA A 105 -5.71 12.12 -6.88
N ARG A 106 -4.52 12.24 -6.28
CA ARG A 106 -3.69 11.16 -5.78
C ARG A 106 -3.14 11.51 -4.42
N GLY A 107 -2.84 10.50 -3.62
CA GLY A 107 -2.34 10.73 -2.28
C GLY A 107 -1.48 9.62 -1.75
N CYS A 108 -0.86 9.94 -0.63
CA CYS A 108 -0.15 9.00 0.20
C CYS A 108 -0.69 9.11 1.63
N LEU A 109 -1.20 8.01 2.16
CA LEU A 109 -1.54 7.93 3.57
C LEU A 109 -0.26 7.59 4.34
N PHE A 110 0.25 8.55 5.08
CA PHE A 110 1.29 8.34 6.09
C PHE A 110 0.65 7.82 7.37
N THR A 111 1.23 6.78 7.95
CA THR A 111 0.93 6.26 9.28
C THR A 111 2.21 5.97 10.03
N GLU A 112 2.24 6.26 11.32
CA GLU A 112 3.35 5.97 12.21
C GLU A 112 2.90 4.87 13.16
N LEU A 113 3.47 3.68 13.02
CA LEU A 113 3.05 2.49 13.76
C LEU A 113 3.98 2.22 14.93
N GLU A 114 3.42 1.87 16.10
CA GLU A 114 4.18 1.51 17.29
C GLU A 114 4.42 0.00 17.34
N LEU A 115 5.60 -0.44 16.89
CA LEU A 115 5.99 -1.85 16.93
C LEU A 115 6.65 -2.19 18.28
N PRO A 116 6.38 -3.37 18.87
CA PRO A 116 7.04 -3.83 20.07
C PRO A 116 8.57 -3.91 19.90
N ASP A 117 9.33 -3.42 20.86
CA ASP A 117 10.80 -3.53 20.90
C ASP A 117 11.24 -3.82 22.35
N GLY A 118 11.20 -5.11 22.73
CA GLY A 118 11.39 -5.54 24.10
C GLY A 118 10.33 -4.94 25.05
N ASN A 119 10.78 -4.15 26.05
CA ASN A 119 9.91 -3.42 26.98
C ASN A 119 9.53 -2.00 26.52
N THR A 120 9.91 -1.63 25.30
CA THR A 120 9.64 -0.33 24.67
C THR A 120 8.89 -0.50 23.37
N SER A 121 8.62 0.58 22.67
CA SER A 121 8.10 0.56 21.31
C SER A 121 9.06 1.30 20.37
N ARG A 122 9.06 0.88 19.10
CA ARG A 122 9.76 1.55 18.01
C ARG A 122 8.75 2.05 16.99
N LEU A 123 8.91 3.29 16.57
CA LEU A 123 8.08 3.86 15.52
C LEU A 123 8.52 3.37 14.16
N LEU A 124 7.56 2.90 13.37
CA LEU A 124 7.71 2.55 11.96
C LEU A 124 6.88 3.50 11.10
N PRO A 125 7.51 4.50 10.45
CA PRO A 125 6.89 5.29 9.41
C PRO A 125 6.50 4.44 8.19
N VAL A 126 5.22 4.47 7.81
CA VAL A 126 4.68 3.74 6.67
C VAL A 126 3.95 4.71 5.74
N PHE A 127 4.33 4.71 4.47
CA PHE A 127 3.75 5.51 3.41
C PHE A 127 2.99 4.61 2.43
N ASN A 128 1.67 4.63 2.51
CA ASN A 128 0.77 3.90 1.62
C ASN A 128 0.32 4.83 0.49
N LEU A 129 0.85 4.63 -0.71
CA LEU A 129 0.61 5.52 -1.84
C LEU A 129 -0.18 4.86 -2.98
N HIS A 130 -0.82 5.71 -3.79
CA HIS A 130 -1.37 5.34 -5.09
C HIS A 130 -1.04 6.46 -6.09
N LEU A 131 -0.05 6.20 -6.96
CA LEU A 131 0.45 7.18 -7.92
C LEU A 131 -0.42 7.29 -9.18
N GLY A 132 -0.16 8.33 -9.96
CA GLY A 132 -0.85 8.58 -11.22
C GLY A 132 -0.43 7.66 -12.36
N LEU A 133 -1.25 7.61 -13.41
CA LEU A 133 -1.03 6.74 -14.57
C LEU A 133 0.07 7.25 -15.51
N SER A 134 0.33 8.56 -15.53
CA SER A 134 1.29 9.15 -16.46
C SER A 134 2.73 9.01 -15.97
N PHE A 135 3.63 8.60 -16.87
CA PHE A 135 5.06 8.52 -16.57
C PHE A 135 5.71 9.86 -16.22
N LYS A 136 5.12 10.99 -16.66
CA LYS A 136 5.60 12.34 -16.33
C LYS A 136 5.14 12.80 -14.93
N GLU A 137 4.00 12.30 -14.49
CA GLU A 137 3.35 12.67 -13.23
C GLU A 137 4.02 12.00 -12.03
N ARG A 138 4.33 10.72 -12.14
CA ARG A 138 4.86 9.91 -11.02
C ARG A 138 6.15 10.45 -10.39
N PRO A 139 7.18 10.85 -11.16
CA PRO A 139 8.38 11.46 -10.56
C PRO A 139 8.09 12.76 -9.79
N GLN A 140 7.13 13.58 -10.27
CA GLN A 140 6.71 14.78 -9.58
C GLN A 140 5.99 14.47 -8.27
N GLN A 141 5.16 13.44 -8.26
CA GLN A 141 4.47 12.94 -7.08
C GLN A 141 5.45 12.42 -6.03
N VAL A 142 6.43 11.61 -6.44
CA VAL A 142 7.50 11.15 -5.54
C VAL A 142 8.34 12.33 -5.06
N GLY A 143 8.71 13.26 -5.95
CA GLY A 143 9.43 14.48 -5.58
C GLY A 143 8.68 15.35 -4.57
N ARG A 144 7.33 15.38 -4.62
CA ARG A 144 6.49 16.03 -3.61
C ARG A 144 6.53 15.25 -2.29
N LEU A 145 6.36 13.94 -2.34
CA LEU A 145 6.40 13.07 -1.14
C LEU A 145 7.68 13.25 -0.33
N VAL A 146 8.84 13.18 -0.98
CA VAL A 146 10.14 13.23 -0.29
C VAL A 146 10.49 14.60 0.29
N ARG A 147 9.74 15.65 -0.06
CA ARG A 147 9.85 16.99 0.52
C ARG A 147 8.89 17.24 1.68
N THR A 148 8.01 16.30 1.99
CA THR A 148 7.08 16.46 3.12
C THR A 148 7.80 16.39 4.46
N PRO A 149 7.30 17.08 5.50
CA PRO A 149 7.87 16.97 6.85
C PRO A 149 7.90 15.54 7.38
N GLU A 150 6.90 14.74 7.04
CA GLU A 150 6.81 13.32 7.44
C GLU A 150 7.96 12.50 6.87
N PHE A 151 8.37 12.78 5.63
CA PHE A 151 9.47 12.07 4.98
C PHE A 151 10.85 12.62 5.40
N THR A 152 10.99 13.95 5.48
CA THR A 152 12.27 14.59 5.77
C THR A 152 12.73 14.42 7.21
N ARG A 153 11.80 14.16 8.16
CA ARG A 153 12.13 13.89 9.56
C ARG A 153 12.66 12.49 9.81
N ILE A 154 12.55 11.56 8.84
CA ILE A 154 13.04 10.20 9.01
C ILE A 154 14.55 10.20 8.88
N GLU A 155 15.23 9.95 9.99
CA GLU A 155 16.69 9.86 10.00
C GLU A 155 17.20 8.65 9.22
N PRO A 156 18.45 8.69 8.71
CA PRO A 156 19.00 7.59 7.89
C PRO A 156 18.99 6.22 8.56
N GLY A 157 19.07 6.17 9.90
CA GLY A 157 19.06 4.94 10.71
C GLY A 157 17.66 4.48 11.14
N GLN A 158 16.61 5.24 10.85
CA GLN A 158 15.24 4.84 11.20
C GLN A 158 14.65 3.87 10.17
N PRO A 159 13.90 2.85 10.63
CA PRO A 159 13.13 2.00 9.73
C PRO A 159 12.05 2.83 9.02
N CYS A 160 11.82 2.54 7.74
CA CYS A 160 10.78 3.21 6.95
C CYS A 160 10.29 2.31 5.83
N VAL A 161 8.99 2.32 5.58
CA VAL A 161 8.35 1.59 4.49
C VAL A 161 7.59 2.54 3.58
N VAL A 162 7.81 2.40 2.27
CA VAL A 162 7.00 3.05 1.23
C VAL A 162 6.40 1.96 0.35
N ALA A 163 5.08 1.85 0.33
CA ALA A 163 4.41 0.79 -0.41
C ALA A 163 3.11 1.28 -1.06
N GLY A 164 2.56 0.47 -1.96
CA GLY A 164 1.29 0.74 -2.62
C GLY A 164 1.31 0.47 -4.11
N ASP A 165 0.35 1.07 -4.82
CA ASP A 165 0.25 1.04 -6.27
C ASP A 165 1.03 2.21 -6.88
N PHE A 166 2.19 1.89 -7.43
CA PHE A 166 3.07 2.87 -8.08
C PHE A 166 2.66 3.20 -9.51
N ASN A 167 1.77 2.41 -10.13
CA ASN A 167 1.41 2.53 -11.54
C ASN A 167 2.63 2.58 -12.48
N ASP A 168 3.76 2.00 -12.06
CA ASP A 168 5.04 2.07 -12.74
C ASP A 168 5.27 0.86 -13.66
N TRP A 169 4.64 0.91 -14.83
CA TRP A 169 4.62 -0.15 -15.84
C TRP A 169 5.99 -0.67 -16.28
N TRP A 170 7.02 0.17 -16.22
CA TRP A 170 8.37 -0.13 -16.68
C TRP A 170 9.43 -0.06 -15.59
N THR A 171 9.01 -0.03 -14.33
CA THR A 171 9.91 0.00 -13.15
C THR A 171 10.89 1.20 -13.19
N ARG A 172 10.48 2.32 -13.78
CA ARG A 172 11.33 3.53 -13.94
C ARG A 172 11.57 4.29 -12.65
N LEU A 173 10.70 4.10 -11.65
CA LEU A 173 10.86 4.72 -10.34
C LEU A 173 11.81 3.92 -9.42
N ALA A 174 12.08 2.66 -9.72
CA ALA A 174 12.93 1.84 -8.86
C ALA A 174 14.31 2.47 -8.60
N PRO A 175 15.06 2.98 -9.60
CA PRO A 175 16.33 3.64 -9.37
C PRO A 175 16.25 4.84 -8.42
N LEU A 176 15.15 5.62 -8.52
CA LEU A 176 14.95 6.75 -7.61
C LEU A 176 14.87 6.27 -6.14
N PHE A 177 14.15 5.19 -5.88
CA PHE A 177 14.05 4.64 -4.53
C PHE A 177 15.32 3.93 -4.10
N THR A 178 15.94 3.10 -4.96
CA THR A 178 17.07 2.26 -4.56
C THR A 178 18.40 3.00 -4.58
N GLU A 179 18.67 3.83 -5.58
CA GLU A 179 19.96 4.49 -5.75
C GLU A 179 19.98 5.88 -5.09
N ALA A 180 18.90 6.68 -5.25
CA ALA A 180 18.89 8.04 -4.73
C ALA A 180 18.38 8.14 -3.28
N LEU A 181 17.42 7.32 -2.87
CA LEU A 181 16.79 7.39 -1.56
C LEU A 181 17.23 6.27 -0.60
N GLY A 182 18.06 5.33 -1.04
CA GLY A 182 18.65 4.27 -0.23
C GLY A 182 17.66 3.21 0.25
N PHE A 183 16.57 2.95 -0.47
CA PHE A 183 15.62 1.89 -0.17
C PHE A 183 16.05 0.55 -0.81
N VAL A 184 15.62 -0.53 -0.20
CA VAL A 184 15.63 -1.88 -0.78
C VAL A 184 14.23 -2.19 -1.30
N CYS A 185 14.12 -2.73 -2.52
CA CYS A 185 12.83 -3.17 -3.07
C CYS A 185 12.53 -4.60 -2.61
N ALA A 186 11.58 -4.77 -1.71
CA ALA A 186 11.17 -6.06 -1.16
C ALA A 186 10.28 -6.90 -2.12
N THR A 187 9.78 -6.28 -3.19
CA THR A 187 8.95 -6.94 -4.22
C THR A 187 9.71 -7.27 -5.51
N ASN A 188 11.03 -7.27 -5.47
CA ASN A 188 11.86 -7.78 -6.56
C ASN A 188 12.31 -9.21 -6.23
N HIS A 189 12.07 -10.16 -7.15
CA HIS A 189 12.70 -11.47 -7.09
C HIS A 189 14.10 -11.40 -7.68
N LEU A 190 15.13 -11.39 -6.82
CA LEU A 190 16.54 -11.47 -7.20
C LEU A 190 17.13 -10.22 -7.91
N VAL A 191 18.43 -10.17 -7.91
CA VAL A 191 19.33 -9.14 -8.41
C VAL A 191 19.01 -8.74 -9.86
N GLY A 192 18.42 -7.56 -10.04
CA GLY A 192 18.18 -6.96 -11.35
C GLY A 192 16.75 -6.44 -11.56
N TYR A 193 16.61 -5.33 -12.26
CA TYR A 193 15.36 -4.58 -12.48
C TYR A 193 14.24 -5.34 -13.22
N GLN A 194 14.55 -6.53 -13.76
CA GLN A 194 13.61 -7.28 -14.60
C GLN A 194 12.73 -8.30 -13.85
N ASN A 195 12.90 -8.45 -12.53
CA ASN A 195 12.26 -9.51 -11.75
C ASN A 195 11.22 -9.01 -10.74
N ALA A 196 10.49 -7.94 -11.04
CA ALA A 196 9.39 -7.48 -10.20
C ALA A 196 8.30 -8.55 -10.05
N ILE A 197 7.74 -8.64 -8.86
CA ILE A 197 6.56 -9.47 -8.61
C ILE A 197 5.39 -8.92 -9.45
N LEU A 198 4.91 -9.72 -10.40
CA LEU A 198 3.84 -9.31 -11.32
C LEU A 198 2.48 -9.37 -10.62
N THR A 199 1.72 -8.27 -10.66
CA THR A 199 0.45 -8.13 -9.94
C THR A 199 -0.74 -7.76 -10.81
N TYR A 200 -0.49 -7.19 -12.00
CA TYR A 200 -1.53 -6.68 -12.89
C TYR A 200 -1.40 -7.23 -14.31
N PRO A 201 -2.51 -7.52 -15.02
CA PRO A 201 -3.85 -7.70 -14.47
C PRO A 201 -3.97 -9.02 -13.67
N SER A 202 -4.86 -9.08 -12.69
CA SER A 202 -4.95 -10.18 -11.72
C SER A 202 -5.13 -11.56 -12.33
N PHE A 203 -5.88 -11.67 -13.44
CA PHE A 203 -6.18 -12.94 -14.11
C PHE A 203 -4.97 -13.49 -14.90
N SER A 204 -4.09 -12.62 -15.42
CA SER A 204 -2.87 -12.98 -16.18
C SER A 204 -1.78 -11.92 -15.96
N PRO A 205 -1.09 -11.92 -14.81
CA PRO A 205 -0.19 -10.83 -14.45
C PRO A 205 1.01 -10.72 -15.38
N THR A 206 1.19 -9.53 -15.97
CA THR A 206 2.30 -9.19 -16.87
C THR A 206 3.13 -8.00 -16.38
N THR A 207 2.63 -7.27 -15.35
CA THR A 207 3.27 -6.05 -14.85
C THR A 207 3.26 -6.02 -13.33
N GLY A 208 4.35 -5.54 -12.70
CA GLY A 208 4.48 -5.35 -11.25
C GLY A 208 4.22 -3.90 -10.87
N LEU A 209 2.96 -3.50 -10.73
CA LEU A 209 2.56 -2.14 -10.36
C LEU A 209 2.65 -1.88 -8.86
N ASP A 210 2.42 -2.93 -8.06
CA ASP A 210 2.39 -2.89 -6.61
C ASP A 210 3.78 -3.19 -6.05
N LYS A 211 4.32 -2.30 -5.24
CA LYS A 211 5.68 -2.39 -4.73
C LYS A 211 5.75 -2.11 -3.23
N VAL A 212 6.75 -2.70 -2.59
CA VAL A 212 7.14 -2.41 -1.21
C VAL A 212 8.63 -2.09 -1.20
N PHE A 213 8.96 -0.91 -0.72
CA PHE A 213 10.33 -0.44 -0.49
C PHE A 213 10.57 -0.27 1.00
N CYS A 214 11.73 -0.72 1.49
CA CYS A 214 12.13 -0.64 2.88
C CYS A 214 13.47 0.07 3.02
N ARG A 215 13.64 0.85 4.09
CA ARG A 215 14.91 1.52 4.43
C ARG A 215 15.17 1.42 5.93
N GLY A 216 16.45 1.62 6.32
CA GLY A 216 16.90 1.50 7.71
C GLY A 216 17.18 0.05 8.11
N PRO A 217 17.13 -0.30 9.40
CA PRO A 217 17.48 -1.62 9.91
C PRO A 217 16.37 -2.64 9.67
N ILE A 218 15.88 -2.73 8.41
CA ILE A 218 14.86 -3.69 7.99
C ILE A 218 15.50 -4.73 7.08
N THR A 219 15.43 -5.99 7.46
CA THR A 219 15.83 -7.12 6.64
C THR A 219 14.60 -7.67 5.90
N VAL A 220 14.71 -7.84 4.58
CA VAL A 220 13.66 -8.48 3.77
C VAL A 220 13.87 -9.99 3.83
N LEU A 221 12.95 -10.71 4.47
CA LEU A 221 12.98 -12.18 4.58
C LEU A 221 12.40 -12.85 3.34
N GLY A 222 11.44 -12.20 2.68
CA GLY A 222 10.85 -12.70 1.46
C GLY A 222 9.72 -11.83 0.93
N GLY A 223 9.42 -12.02 -0.35
CA GLY A 223 8.29 -11.36 -1.01
C GLY A 223 7.58 -12.30 -1.98
N LYS A 224 6.25 -12.22 -2.04
CA LYS A 224 5.43 -13.05 -2.93
C LYS A 224 4.14 -12.33 -3.31
N ARG A 225 3.52 -12.74 -4.42
CA ARG A 225 2.16 -12.34 -4.75
C ARG A 225 1.15 -13.36 -4.23
N CYS A 226 -0.07 -12.91 -4.04
CA CYS A 226 -1.20 -13.80 -3.75
C CYS A 226 -1.40 -14.84 -4.88
N ARG A 227 -1.63 -16.11 -4.48
CA ARG A 227 -1.91 -17.21 -5.41
C ARG A 227 -3.31 -17.83 -5.23
N LEU A 228 -4.12 -17.26 -4.34
CA LEU A 228 -5.49 -17.70 -4.13
C LEU A 228 -6.33 -17.50 -5.40
N ARG A 229 -7.19 -18.45 -5.72
CA ARG A 229 -8.09 -18.33 -6.89
C ARG A 229 -9.02 -17.14 -6.78
N VAL A 230 -9.50 -16.82 -5.56
CA VAL A 230 -10.38 -15.68 -5.30
C VAL A 230 -9.74 -14.35 -5.65
N SER A 231 -8.42 -14.19 -5.49
CA SER A 231 -7.73 -12.93 -5.79
C SER A 231 -7.76 -12.56 -7.27
N LYS A 232 -7.86 -13.54 -8.17
CA LYS A 232 -7.99 -13.31 -9.61
C LYS A 232 -9.31 -12.64 -10.02
N VAL A 233 -10.30 -12.69 -9.13
CA VAL A 233 -11.66 -12.13 -9.37
C VAL A 233 -11.94 -10.95 -8.44
N ALA A 234 -11.36 -10.91 -7.26
CA ALA A 234 -11.66 -9.94 -6.21
C ALA A 234 -11.27 -8.49 -6.56
N SER A 235 -10.19 -8.33 -7.34
CA SER A 235 -9.69 -7.05 -7.86
C SER A 235 -9.04 -7.28 -9.22
N ASP A 236 -8.71 -6.23 -9.95
CA ASP A 236 -7.87 -6.26 -11.14
C ASP A 236 -6.36 -6.30 -10.82
N HIS A 237 -5.98 -6.10 -9.55
CA HIS A 237 -4.64 -6.33 -9.01
C HIS A 237 -4.58 -7.61 -8.17
N LEU A 238 -3.36 -8.17 -8.00
CA LEU A 238 -3.05 -9.20 -7.01
C LEU A 238 -2.30 -8.57 -5.83
N PRO A 239 -2.62 -8.94 -4.59
CA PRO A 239 -1.84 -8.50 -3.43
C PRO A 239 -0.38 -8.92 -3.52
N VAL A 240 0.51 -8.07 -3.01
CA VAL A 240 1.89 -8.43 -2.66
C VAL A 240 2.00 -8.60 -1.16
N ILE A 241 2.71 -9.63 -0.74
CA ILE A 241 2.96 -9.98 0.64
C ILE A 241 4.48 -9.99 0.85
N VAL A 242 4.93 -9.30 1.89
CA VAL A 242 6.36 -9.19 2.23
C VAL A 242 6.56 -9.53 3.69
N ASP A 243 7.48 -10.44 3.96
CA ASP A 243 7.92 -10.81 5.29
C ASP A 243 9.21 -10.03 5.61
N LEU A 244 9.21 -9.27 6.69
CA LEU A 244 10.24 -8.34 7.12
C LEU A 244 10.69 -8.64 8.54
N GLN A 245 11.93 -8.25 8.86
CA GLN A 245 12.52 -8.32 10.21
C GLN A 245 13.14 -6.98 10.58
N LEU A 246 12.82 -6.51 11.79
CA LEU A 246 13.43 -5.38 12.51
C LEU A 246 14.30 -5.90 13.65
#